data_d51068c83f01bec5772193c7034b0ed7
#
_entry.id   d51068c83f01bec5772193c7034b0ed7
#
_cell.length_a   1.000
_cell.length_b   1.000
_cell.length_c   1.000
_cell.angle_alpha   90.00
_cell.angle_beta   90.00
_cell.angle_gamma   90.00
#
_symmetry.space_group_name_H-M   'P 1'
#
loop_
_entity.id
_entity.type
_entity.pdbx_description
1 polymer ?
#
loop_
_entity_poly.entity_id
_entity_poly.type
_entity_poly.pdbx_seq_one_letter_code
_entity_poly.pdbx_strand_id
1 'polypeptide(L)'
;MAPSARTAPLLVGVDVGSTTVKVVALDPDDLSVLYSDYQRHQTKQPEKVLELLHAVEELFPASDRSRWRVFMTGSGALPLCPGVGAKFVQEVNAVTLAVEHLHPDVGSVIELGGQDAKIIMFQEGPDGRKTAA
;
A
#
# COMPACT_ATOMS: atom_id res chain seq x y z
N MET A 1 -9.94 -0.31 -18.35
CA MET A 1 -8.70 0.38 -18.74
C MET A 1 -7.91 -0.55 -19.65
N ALA A 2 -7.35 -0.04 -20.72
CA ALA A 2 -6.54 -0.83 -21.65
C ALA A 2 -5.23 -1.29 -20.99
N PRO A 3 -4.74 -2.51 -21.31
CA PRO A 3 -3.48 -2.98 -20.79
C PRO A 3 -2.30 -2.07 -21.16
N SER A 4 -1.41 -1.87 -20.22
CA SER A 4 -0.20 -1.06 -20.39
C SER A 4 0.89 -1.86 -21.10
N ALA A 5 1.68 -1.21 -21.95
CA ALA A 5 2.86 -1.80 -22.57
C ALA A 5 4.11 -1.74 -21.67
N ARG A 6 3.99 -1.26 -20.44
CA ARG A 6 5.09 -1.12 -19.50
C ARG A 6 5.76 -2.48 -19.22
N THR A 7 7.07 -2.54 -19.40
CA THR A 7 7.89 -3.72 -19.09
C THR A 7 8.65 -3.61 -17.77
N ALA A 8 8.88 -2.39 -17.30
CA ALA A 8 9.59 -2.15 -16.04
C ALA A 8 8.81 -2.71 -14.84
N PRO A 9 9.50 -3.13 -13.76
CA PRO A 9 8.84 -3.67 -12.58
C PRO A 9 7.99 -2.62 -11.85
N LEU A 10 7.09 -3.10 -11.00
CA LEU A 10 6.20 -2.29 -10.18
C LEU A 10 6.58 -2.36 -8.71
N LEU A 11 6.23 -1.30 -7.99
CA LEU A 11 6.13 -1.29 -6.54
C LEU A 11 4.65 -1.33 -6.18
N VAL A 12 4.22 -2.37 -5.46
CA VAL A 12 2.80 -2.58 -5.16
C VAL A 12 2.57 -2.52 -3.66
N GLY A 13 1.62 -1.71 -3.25
CA GLY A 13 1.16 -1.61 -1.88
C GLY A 13 -0.28 -2.11 -1.74
N VAL A 14 -0.56 -2.87 -0.70
CA VAL A 14 -1.90 -3.35 -0.37
C VAL A 14 -2.20 -3.06 1.10
N ASP A 15 -3.32 -2.41 1.34
CA ASP A 15 -3.83 -2.18 2.70
C ASP A 15 -5.07 -3.05 2.91
N VAL A 16 -4.96 -4.02 3.82
CA VAL A 16 -6.03 -4.97 4.16
C VAL A 16 -6.68 -4.53 5.45
N GLY A 17 -7.67 -3.68 5.33
CA GLY A 17 -8.42 -3.14 6.47
C GLY A 17 -9.54 -4.05 6.96
N SER A 18 -10.23 -3.62 8.00
CA SER A 18 -11.36 -4.35 8.59
C SER A 18 -12.59 -4.41 7.67
N THR A 19 -12.77 -3.43 6.79
CA THR A 19 -13.93 -3.34 5.88
C THR A 19 -13.55 -3.27 4.40
N THR A 20 -12.35 -2.80 4.09
CA THR A 20 -11.92 -2.51 2.72
C THR A 20 -10.52 -3.04 2.46
N VAL A 21 -10.24 -3.30 1.18
CA VAL A 21 -8.89 -3.53 0.66
C VAL A 21 -8.58 -2.44 -0.34
N LYS A 22 -7.38 -1.89 -0.27
CA LYS A 22 -6.87 -0.89 -1.21
C LYS A 22 -5.59 -1.43 -1.83
N VAL A 23 -5.40 -1.12 -3.11
CA VAL A 23 -4.17 -1.45 -3.83
C VAL A 23 -3.65 -0.21 -4.54
N VAL A 24 -2.34 -0.07 -4.59
CA VAL A 24 -1.67 0.95 -5.38
C VAL A 24 -0.49 0.33 -6.09
N ALA A 25 -0.34 0.63 -7.38
CA ALA A 25 0.84 0.28 -8.16
C ALA A 25 1.59 1.56 -8.50
N LEU A 26 2.86 1.61 -8.12
CA LEU A 26 3.73 2.77 -8.29
C LEU A 26 4.87 2.45 -9.24
N ASP A 27 5.36 3.48 -9.92
CA ASP A 27 6.67 3.47 -10.54
C ASP A 27 7.74 3.47 -9.45
N PRO A 28 8.67 2.50 -9.40
CA PRO A 28 9.69 2.46 -8.36
C PRO A 28 10.70 3.62 -8.39
N ASP A 29 10.85 4.27 -9.55
CA ASP A 29 11.87 5.31 -9.72
C ASP A 29 11.41 6.67 -9.20
N ASP A 30 10.17 7.06 -9.52
CA ASP A 30 9.65 8.38 -9.14
C ASP A 30 8.45 8.34 -8.19
N LEU A 31 7.99 7.13 -7.83
CA LEU A 31 6.84 6.87 -6.96
C LEU A 31 5.51 7.44 -7.50
N SER A 32 5.43 7.69 -8.81
CA SER A 32 4.17 8.09 -9.42
C SER A 32 3.15 6.95 -9.36
N VAL A 33 1.88 7.30 -9.16
CA VAL A 33 0.79 6.34 -9.09
C VAL A 33 0.40 5.94 -10.51
N LEU A 34 0.57 4.65 -10.84
CA LEU A 34 0.19 4.09 -12.13
C LEU A 34 -1.21 3.50 -12.11
N TYR A 35 -1.64 2.97 -10.98
CA TYR A 35 -2.98 2.40 -10.78
C TYR A 35 -3.31 2.37 -9.29
N SER A 36 -4.59 2.56 -8.98
CA SER A 36 -5.09 2.39 -7.62
C SER A 36 -6.54 1.94 -7.64
N ASP A 37 -6.94 1.17 -6.64
CA ASP A 37 -8.32 0.76 -6.43
C ASP A 37 -8.63 0.61 -4.94
N TYR A 38 -9.89 0.74 -4.61
CA TYR A 38 -10.39 0.74 -3.24
C TYR A 38 -11.75 0.04 -3.24
N GLN A 39 -11.83 -1.15 -2.59
CA GLN A 39 -13.06 -1.95 -2.60
C GLN A 39 -13.38 -2.52 -1.22
N ARG A 40 -14.66 -2.70 -0.95
CA ARG A 40 -15.14 -3.42 0.22
C ARG A 40 -14.90 -4.92 0.02
N HIS A 41 -14.42 -5.62 1.05
CA HIS A 41 -14.17 -7.06 0.97
C HIS A 41 -15.34 -7.93 1.43
N GLN A 42 -16.32 -7.36 2.13
CA GLN A 42 -17.52 -8.09 2.61
C GLN A 42 -17.15 -9.39 3.34
N THR A 43 -16.22 -9.31 4.30
CA THR A 43 -15.65 -10.44 5.06
C THR A 43 -14.77 -11.42 4.25
N LYS A 44 -14.55 -11.17 2.98
CA LYS A 44 -13.73 -12.01 2.09
C LYS A 44 -12.40 -11.33 1.77
N GLN A 45 -11.60 -11.09 2.82
CA GLN A 45 -10.32 -10.38 2.66
C GLN A 45 -9.35 -11.09 1.70
N PRO A 46 -9.04 -12.40 1.83
CA PRO A 46 -8.09 -13.05 0.94
C PRO A 46 -8.52 -13.00 -0.52
N GLU A 47 -9.79 -13.26 -0.79
CA GLU A 47 -10.35 -13.27 -2.13
C GLU A 47 -10.27 -11.88 -2.77
N LYS A 48 -10.56 -10.83 -2.00
CA LYS A 48 -10.48 -9.46 -2.48
C LYS A 48 -9.04 -9.02 -2.75
N VAL A 49 -8.09 -9.43 -1.90
CA VAL A 49 -6.66 -9.17 -2.14
C VAL A 49 -6.22 -9.81 -3.45
N LEU A 50 -6.56 -11.07 -3.68
CA LEU A 50 -6.21 -11.76 -4.93
C LEU A 50 -6.86 -11.10 -6.14
N GLU A 51 -8.13 -10.73 -6.04
CA GLU A 51 -8.84 -10.03 -7.12
C GLU A 51 -8.14 -8.73 -7.51
N LEU A 52 -7.74 -7.92 -6.53
CA LEU A 52 -7.06 -6.66 -6.79
C LEU A 52 -5.65 -6.86 -7.35
N LEU A 53 -4.90 -7.85 -6.84
CA LEU A 53 -3.58 -8.18 -7.38
C LEU A 53 -3.67 -8.71 -8.81
N HIS A 54 -4.66 -9.55 -9.13
CA HIS A 54 -4.90 -10.00 -10.50
C HIS A 54 -5.27 -8.84 -11.43
N ALA A 55 -6.03 -7.88 -10.96
CA ALA A 55 -6.33 -6.67 -11.75
C ALA A 55 -5.04 -5.90 -12.11
N VAL A 56 -4.10 -5.79 -11.19
CA VAL A 56 -2.78 -5.20 -11.48
C VAL A 56 -2.02 -6.02 -12.51
N GLU A 57 -2.00 -7.34 -12.38
CA GLU A 57 -1.34 -8.23 -13.34
C GLU A 57 -1.91 -8.09 -14.75
N GLU A 58 -3.23 -8.06 -14.87
CA GLU A 58 -3.92 -7.90 -16.15
C GLU A 58 -3.67 -6.54 -16.79
N LEU A 59 -3.51 -5.50 -15.96
CA LEU A 59 -3.23 -4.15 -16.45
C LEU A 59 -1.77 -3.99 -16.91
N PHE A 60 -0.84 -4.75 -16.34
CA PHE A 60 0.59 -4.67 -16.66
C PHE A 60 1.14 -6.03 -17.11
N PRO A 61 0.62 -6.61 -18.19
CA PRO A 61 0.96 -7.98 -18.60
C PRO A 61 2.40 -8.15 -19.08
N ALA A 62 3.04 -7.07 -19.55
CA ALA A 62 4.43 -7.09 -20.03
C ALA A 62 5.46 -6.89 -18.90
N SER A 63 5.02 -6.50 -17.69
CA SER A 63 5.90 -6.30 -16.55
C SER A 63 6.24 -7.64 -15.88
N ASP A 64 7.52 -7.90 -15.65
CA ASP A 64 7.99 -9.12 -15.01
C ASP A 64 7.63 -9.12 -13.52
N ARG A 65 6.65 -9.93 -13.15
CA ARG A 65 6.16 -10.05 -11.77
C ARG A 65 7.22 -10.53 -10.78
N SER A 66 8.19 -11.30 -11.22
CA SER A 66 9.28 -11.78 -10.36
C SER A 66 10.15 -10.65 -9.82
N ARG A 67 10.11 -9.49 -10.46
CA ARG A 67 10.83 -8.27 -10.08
C ARG A 67 9.98 -7.25 -9.33
N TRP A 68 8.69 -7.52 -9.15
CA TRP A 68 7.83 -6.65 -8.35
C TRP A 68 8.19 -6.73 -6.88
N ARG A 69 8.07 -5.61 -6.20
CA ARG A 69 8.13 -5.54 -4.75
C ARG A 69 6.74 -5.26 -4.22
N VAL A 70 6.23 -6.17 -3.38
CA VAL A 70 4.88 -6.09 -2.82
C VAL A 70 4.99 -5.91 -1.32
N PHE A 71 4.34 -4.89 -0.81
CA PHE A 71 4.23 -4.60 0.61
C PHE A 71 2.77 -4.59 1.01
N MET A 72 2.48 -5.15 2.18
CA MET A 72 1.12 -5.19 2.71
C MET A 72 1.08 -4.61 4.12
N THR A 73 0.01 -3.90 4.39
CA THR A 73 -0.28 -3.34 5.71
C THR A 73 -1.75 -3.58 6.06
N GLY A 74 -2.14 -3.22 7.27
CA GLY A 74 -3.51 -3.39 7.74
C GLY A 74 -3.69 -4.61 8.64
N SER A 75 -4.80 -4.63 9.37
CA SER A 75 -5.09 -5.65 10.39
C SER A 75 -5.21 -7.06 9.82
N GLY A 76 -5.60 -7.20 8.56
CA GLY A 76 -5.77 -8.50 7.88
C GLY A 76 -4.58 -8.95 7.05
N ALA A 77 -3.50 -8.16 6.98
CA ALA A 77 -2.43 -8.37 5.99
C ALA A 77 -1.44 -9.48 6.37
N LEU A 78 -1.03 -9.54 7.64
CA LEU A 78 0.08 -10.39 8.05
C LEU A 78 -0.06 -11.87 7.64
N PRO A 79 -1.20 -12.53 7.86
CA PRO A 79 -1.34 -13.95 7.46
C PRO A 79 -1.39 -14.15 5.95
N LEU A 80 -1.64 -13.11 5.15
CA LEU A 80 -1.73 -13.21 3.69
C LEU A 80 -0.38 -12.99 2.99
N CYS A 81 0.58 -12.33 3.66
CA CYS A 81 1.87 -11.97 3.06
C CYS A 81 2.64 -13.15 2.46
N PRO A 82 2.79 -14.31 3.14
CA PRO A 82 3.54 -15.42 2.56
C PRO A 82 2.95 -15.95 1.25
N GLY A 83 1.62 -15.98 1.14
CA GLY A 83 0.92 -16.51 -0.02
C GLY A 83 1.11 -15.69 -1.30
N VAL A 84 1.43 -14.42 -1.17
CA VAL A 84 1.62 -13.50 -2.31
C VAL A 84 3.05 -12.98 -2.44
N GLY A 85 3.97 -13.47 -1.60
CA GLY A 85 5.37 -13.01 -1.62
C GLY A 85 5.55 -11.57 -1.17
N ALA A 86 4.65 -11.07 -0.32
CA ALA A 86 4.67 -9.69 0.18
C ALA A 86 5.45 -9.57 1.49
N LYS A 87 5.95 -8.37 1.75
CA LYS A 87 6.49 -7.98 3.06
C LYS A 87 5.45 -7.20 3.84
N PHE A 88 5.31 -7.52 5.12
CA PHE A 88 4.41 -6.80 6.01
C PHE A 88 5.06 -5.51 6.52
N VAL A 89 4.26 -4.44 6.57
CA VAL A 89 4.62 -3.15 7.16
C VAL A 89 3.53 -2.75 8.14
N GLN A 90 3.91 -2.34 9.34
CA GLN A 90 2.94 -1.83 10.32
C GLN A 90 2.27 -0.55 9.81
N GLU A 91 0.98 -0.39 10.10
CA GLU A 91 0.17 0.75 9.61
C GLU A 91 0.78 2.10 9.96
N VAL A 92 1.23 2.27 11.21
CA VAL A 92 1.84 3.53 11.66
C VAL A 92 3.07 3.87 10.82
N ASN A 93 3.91 2.89 10.51
CA ASN A 93 5.09 3.09 9.68
C ASN A 93 4.71 3.42 8.23
N ALA A 94 3.73 2.72 7.69
CA ALA A 94 3.24 2.97 6.33
C ALA A 94 2.67 4.39 6.19
N VAL A 95 1.83 4.82 7.13
CA VAL A 95 1.27 6.18 7.16
C VAL A 95 2.36 7.23 7.32
N THR A 96 3.34 6.99 8.20
CA THR A 96 4.45 7.92 8.41
C THR A 96 5.25 8.14 7.13
N LEU A 97 5.58 7.07 6.41
CA LEU A 97 6.29 7.16 5.12
C LEU A 97 5.46 7.90 4.07
N ALA A 98 4.18 7.62 3.99
CA ALA A 98 3.27 8.28 3.04
C ALA A 98 3.17 9.79 3.32
N VAL A 99 3.02 10.17 4.59
CA VAL A 99 2.95 11.58 4.98
C VAL A 99 4.28 12.29 4.72
N GLU A 100 5.39 11.66 5.04
CA GLU A 100 6.72 12.23 4.75
C GLU A 100 6.91 12.52 3.25
N HIS A 101 6.41 11.63 2.39
CA HIS A 101 6.52 11.78 0.95
C HIS A 101 5.54 12.81 0.38
N LEU A 102 4.27 12.78 0.83
CA LEU A 102 3.20 13.57 0.23
C LEU A 102 2.99 14.92 0.91
N HIS A 103 3.24 15.00 2.22
CA HIS A 103 2.97 16.16 3.06
C HIS A 103 4.09 16.34 4.11
N PRO A 104 5.33 16.67 3.68
CA PRO A 104 6.49 16.66 4.57
C PRO A 104 6.45 17.71 5.68
N ASP A 105 5.63 18.74 5.55
CA ASP A 105 5.47 19.85 6.49
C ASP A 105 4.40 19.59 7.58
N VAL A 106 3.74 18.43 7.54
CA VAL A 106 2.68 18.08 8.51
C VAL A 106 3.30 17.49 9.79
N GLY A 107 2.85 17.98 10.95
CA GLY A 107 3.32 17.53 12.26
C GLY A 107 2.50 16.41 12.90
N SER A 108 1.29 16.17 12.41
CA SER A 108 0.41 15.10 12.92
C SER A 108 -0.58 14.69 11.84
N VAL A 109 -1.14 13.50 12.01
CA VAL A 109 -2.19 12.99 11.12
C VAL A 109 -3.27 12.28 11.94
N ILE A 110 -4.51 12.44 11.52
CA ILE A 110 -5.64 11.66 12.02
C ILE A 110 -6.02 10.67 10.93
N GLU A 111 -5.89 9.38 11.23
CA GLU A 111 -6.30 8.29 10.36
C GLU A 111 -7.66 7.77 10.81
N LEU A 112 -8.60 7.72 9.89
CA LEU A 112 -9.94 7.20 10.14
C LEU A 112 -10.13 5.88 9.41
N GLY A 113 -10.31 4.82 10.17
CA GLY A 113 -10.56 3.47 9.64
C GLY A 113 -12.04 3.07 9.73
N GLY A 114 -12.33 1.84 9.30
CA GLY A 114 -13.68 1.28 9.37
C GLY A 114 -14.17 1.00 10.79
N GLN A 115 -13.26 0.80 11.74
CA GLN A 115 -13.57 0.45 13.14
C GLN A 115 -12.89 1.35 14.16
N ASP A 116 -11.82 2.03 13.81
CA ASP A 116 -11.05 2.85 14.74
C ASP A 116 -10.58 4.16 14.11
N ALA A 117 -10.07 5.03 14.96
CA ALA A 117 -9.39 6.26 14.58
C ALA A 117 -8.06 6.33 15.32
N LYS A 118 -7.03 6.77 14.63
CA LYS A 118 -5.69 6.93 15.22
C LYS A 118 -5.20 8.35 15.01
N ILE A 119 -4.53 8.88 16.02
CA ILE A 119 -3.80 10.14 15.91
C ILE A 119 -2.32 9.79 15.97
N ILE A 120 -1.58 10.16 14.95
CA ILE A 120 -0.14 9.94 14.87
C ILE A 120 0.53 11.31 14.92
N MET A 121 1.38 11.51 15.90
CA MET A 121 2.23 12.69 16.03
C MET A 121 3.62 12.36 15.54
N PHE A 122 4.24 13.28 14.82
CA PHE A 122 5.56 13.06 14.27
C PHE A 122 6.61 13.83 15.05
N GLN A 123 7.77 13.20 15.19
CA GLN A 123 9.01 13.86 15.61
C GLN A 123 9.97 13.85 14.43
N GLU A 124 10.72 14.93 14.30
CA GLU A 124 11.76 15.04 13.29
C GLU A 124 13.08 14.58 13.89
N GLY A 125 13.71 13.59 13.29
CA GLY A 125 15.00 13.10 13.69
C GLY A 125 16.15 14.02 13.23
N PRO A 126 17.41 13.74 13.67
CA PRO A 126 18.58 14.54 13.28
C PRO A 126 18.83 14.57 11.78
N ASP A 127 18.35 13.55 11.05
CA ASP A 127 18.43 13.42 9.59
C ASP A 127 17.27 14.10 8.84
N GLY A 128 16.38 14.79 9.56
CA GLY A 128 15.19 15.42 9.01
C GLY A 128 14.03 14.48 8.71
N ARG A 129 14.18 13.19 9.01
CA ARG A 129 13.13 12.20 8.78
C ARG A 129 12.12 12.19 9.93
N LYS A 130 10.84 11.94 9.55
CA LYS A 130 9.78 11.80 10.52
C LYS A 130 9.77 10.41 11.14
N THR A 131 9.51 10.36 12.44
CA THR A 131 9.18 9.14 13.17
C THR A 131 7.91 9.36 13.97
N ALA A 132 7.11 8.31 14.13
CA ALA A 132 5.93 8.39 14.99
C ALA A 132 6.39 8.51 16.45
N ALA A 133 5.81 9.47 17.13
CA ALA A 133 6.07 9.68 18.55
C ALA A 133 5.05 8.93 19.41
#